data_adec2f9fe284d6a019ab406f03a6d6ca
#
_entry.id   adec2f9fe284d6a019ab406f03a6d6ca
#
_cell.length_a   1.000
_cell.length_b   1.000
_cell.length_c   1.000
_cell.angle_alpha   90.00
_cell.angle_beta   90.00
_cell.angle_gamma   90.00
#
_symmetry.space_group_name_H-M   'P 1'
#
loop_
_entity.id
_entity.type
_entity.pdbx_description
1 polymer ?
#
loop_
_entity_poly.entity_id
_entity_poly.type
_entity_poly.pdbx_seq_one_letter_code
_entity_poly.pdbx_strand_id
1 'polypeptide(L)'
;MKRINERVIKLNDANPNPNAKYVLYWMQMFKRTTHNHALVFAIRQANESKLPLVVYEGLKYYYPWASDRLHTFILEGVEEKRKAFEKVGIRYIFYLQKDKNDPKQTVAKLAKDAAVIVTDDFPCFIIPGHNKTIAEKARVPVYGVDSNGVIPMSKFDKEEYAAYTIRPKIKKILDNYLKPLVEEKVQIKSLNLKVDCPDIKVNENNIAKLVAECDIDHSVKPSEIYHGGTANGRKRLKKFVEKILPEYETARNKPDRDGSSRLSSYLHFGFLSPLEIALAVQESDAPKASKEAYLEELIVRRELSYNFTRHNPEYDSLESLPAWVQKTMREHSNDERPVTYSPEKLEAGKTHDELWNAAQREMVATGEMHNYVRMLWGKNVIAWTKSYEEAFAILEHLNNKYCLDGRNPNSYAGILWCFGKHDRPWMERQVLGTIRYMTSGSTGKKFDSRKYIEWTKKLL
;
A
#
# COMPACT_ATOMS: atom_id res chain seq x y z
N MET A 1 -1.30 -7.94 25.66
CA MET A 1 -0.44 -6.77 25.90
C MET A 1 0.87 -6.84 25.11
N LYS A 2 1.75 -7.81 25.30
CA LYS A 2 3.08 -7.90 24.65
C LYS A 2 3.06 -7.67 23.14
N ARG A 3 2.16 -8.32 22.38
CA ARG A 3 2.08 -8.22 20.90
C ARG A 3 1.79 -6.81 20.35
N ILE A 4 1.08 -5.96 21.10
CA ILE A 4 0.85 -4.57 20.67
C ILE A 4 2.06 -3.70 20.99
N ASN A 5 2.66 -3.85 22.18
CA ASN A 5 3.83 -3.06 22.55
C ASN A 5 5.01 -3.25 21.60
N GLU A 6 5.16 -4.46 21.01
CA GLU A 6 6.19 -4.75 19.99
C GLU A 6 5.97 -4.01 18.66
N ARG A 7 4.81 -3.39 18.47
CA ARG A 7 4.44 -2.61 17.27
C ARG A 7 4.50 -1.10 17.49
N VAL A 8 4.79 -0.67 18.73
CA VAL A 8 4.74 0.75 19.12
C VAL A 8 6.14 1.33 19.16
N ILE A 9 6.31 2.47 18.52
CA ILE A 9 7.51 3.29 18.62
C ILE A 9 7.14 4.66 19.20
N LYS A 10 7.93 5.16 20.14
CA LYS A 10 7.81 6.53 20.65
C LYS A 10 8.56 7.46 19.70
N LEU A 11 7.87 8.48 19.18
CA LEU A 11 8.43 9.39 18.18
C LEU A 11 9.01 10.67 18.75
N ASN A 12 8.65 11.03 19.99
CA ASN A 12 9.22 12.17 20.73
C ASN A 12 9.22 11.90 22.23
N ASP A 13 9.91 12.76 23.00
CA ASP A 13 10.03 12.64 24.47
C ASP A 13 9.15 13.63 25.26
N ALA A 14 8.12 14.19 24.64
CA ALA A 14 7.19 15.08 25.33
C ALA A 14 6.41 14.36 26.45
N ASN A 15 5.95 15.14 27.43
CA ASN A 15 5.09 14.67 28.51
C ASN A 15 3.61 14.78 28.14
N PRO A 16 2.72 13.93 28.69
CA PRO A 16 1.29 14.07 28.51
C PRO A 16 0.77 15.43 28.96
N ASN A 17 -0.21 16.00 28.24
CA ASN A 17 -0.87 17.23 28.62
C ASN A 17 -1.84 16.97 29.78
N PRO A 18 -1.65 17.55 30.97
CA PRO A 18 -2.52 17.33 32.13
C PRO A 18 -3.92 17.93 31.96
N ASN A 19 -4.08 18.90 31.06
CA ASN A 19 -5.36 19.58 30.77
C ASN A 19 -6.02 19.04 29.48
N ALA A 20 -5.62 17.85 29.04
CA ALA A 20 -6.13 17.27 27.81
C ALA A 20 -7.62 16.93 27.90
N LYS A 21 -8.29 17.03 26.76
CA LYS A 21 -9.72 16.69 26.59
C LYS A 21 -9.95 15.31 25.98
N TYR A 22 -8.92 14.76 25.30
CA TYR A 22 -9.02 13.48 24.59
C TYR A 22 -7.64 12.87 24.29
N VAL A 23 -7.62 11.61 23.90
CA VAL A 23 -6.53 10.96 23.15
C VAL A 23 -6.83 11.10 21.66
N LEU A 24 -5.84 11.44 20.83
CA LEU A 24 -5.98 11.60 19.40
C LEU A 24 -5.41 10.39 18.67
N TYR A 25 -6.21 9.71 17.85
CA TYR A 25 -5.71 8.79 16.83
C TYR A 25 -5.72 9.50 15.47
N TRP A 26 -4.54 9.79 14.94
CA TRP A 26 -4.36 10.27 13.57
C TRP A 26 -4.22 9.10 12.62
N MET A 27 -5.35 8.73 11.99
CA MET A 27 -5.42 7.64 11.03
C MET A 27 -4.90 8.12 9.66
N GLN A 28 -3.78 7.56 9.20
CA GLN A 28 -3.16 7.92 7.93
C GLN A 28 -3.28 6.80 6.88
N MET A 29 -2.86 5.58 7.23
CA MET A 29 -2.78 4.44 6.30
C MET A 29 -3.75 3.31 6.65
N PHE A 30 -4.01 3.03 7.94
CA PHE A 30 -4.81 1.87 8.33
C PHE A 30 -6.29 2.25 8.43
N LYS A 31 -6.93 2.52 7.26
CA LYS A 31 -8.28 3.08 7.13
C LYS A 31 -9.40 2.08 7.44
N ARG A 32 -9.28 1.37 8.57
CA ARG A 32 -10.20 0.34 9.04
C ARG A 32 -10.48 0.45 10.53
N THR A 33 -11.63 -0.04 10.94
CA THR A 33 -12.11 0.04 12.33
C THR A 33 -11.95 -1.26 13.10
N THR A 34 -11.49 -2.33 12.44
CA THR A 34 -11.20 -3.64 13.03
C THR A 34 -9.84 -4.14 12.54
N HIS A 35 -9.25 -5.12 13.24
CA HIS A 35 -7.91 -5.65 12.95
C HIS A 35 -6.85 -4.53 12.80
N ASN A 36 -6.99 -3.45 13.59
CA ASN A 36 -6.15 -2.26 13.56
C ASN A 36 -5.40 -2.10 14.89
N HIS A 37 -4.11 -2.46 14.90
CA HIS A 37 -3.28 -2.37 16.12
C HIS A 37 -3.12 -0.94 16.63
N ALA A 38 -3.10 0.05 15.72
CA ALA A 38 -3.00 1.47 16.09
C ALA A 38 -4.27 1.94 16.81
N LEU A 39 -5.45 1.55 16.31
CA LEU A 39 -6.71 1.86 16.96
C LEU A 39 -6.82 1.18 18.34
N VAL A 40 -6.42 -0.09 18.44
CA VAL A 40 -6.43 -0.81 19.74
C VAL A 40 -5.49 -0.13 20.74
N PHE A 41 -4.30 0.28 20.31
CA PHE A 41 -3.37 1.01 21.17
C PHE A 41 -3.94 2.38 21.59
N ALA A 42 -4.55 3.11 20.66
CA ALA A 42 -5.19 4.41 20.95
C ALA A 42 -6.34 4.29 21.96
N ILE A 43 -7.18 3.25 21.83
CA ILE A 43 -8.24 2.97 22.80
C ILE A 43 -7.65 2.67 24.19
N ARG A 44 -6.57 1.89 24.27
CA ARG A 44 -5.88 1.63 25.55
C ARG A 44 -5.38 2.91 26.17
N GLN A 45 -4.70 3.76 25.42
CA GLN A 45 -4.21 5.05 25.91
C GLN A 45 -5.37 5.93 26.42
N ALA A 46 -6.50 5.94 25.72
CA ALA A 46 -7.70 6.65 26.15
C ALA A 46 -8.25 6.10 27.48
N ASN A 47 -8.38 4.78 27.59
CA ASN A 47 -8.89 4.13 28.78
C ASN A 47 -7.96 4.31 30.02
N GLU A 48 -6.64 4.15 29.83
CA GLU A 48 -5.61 4.36 30.86
C GLU A 48 -5.59 5.83 31.35
N SER A 49 -5.76 6.79 30.43
CA SER A 49 -5.81 8.22 30.74
C SER A 49 -7.19 8.67 31.27
N LYS A 50 -8.19 7.80 31.26
CA LYS A 50 -9.61 8.13 31.58
C LYS A 50 -10.13 9.30 30.71
N LEU A 51 -9.78 9.31 29.44
CA LEU A 51 -10.17 10.31 28.45
C LEU A 51 -10.92 9.64 27.27
N PRO A 52 -11.77 10.40 26.58
CA PRO A 52 -12.38 9.90 25.35
C PRO A 52 -11.36 9.82 24.21
N LEU A 53 -11.61 8.94 23.22
CA LEU A 53 -10.82 8.84 21.98
C LEU A 53 -11.45 9.68 20.87
N VAL A 54 -10.66 10.49 20.18
CA VAL A 54 -11.01 11.15 18.92
C VAL A 54 -10.17 10.55 17.80
N VAL A 55 -10.80 10.15 16.70
CA VAL A 55 -10.13 9.68 15.49
C VAL A 55 -10.21 10.78 14.43
N TYR A 56 -9.06 11.15 13.90
CA TYR A 56 -8.94 12.12 12.82
C TYR A 56 -8.32 11.47 11.58
N GLU A 57 -8.94 11.64 10.43
CA GLU A 57 -8.42 11.27 9.12
C GLU A 57 -8.43 12.51 8.21
N GLY A 58 -7.27 12.83 7.63
CA GLY A 58 -7.12 13.96 6.71
C GLY A 58 -6.65 13.50 5.33
N LEU A 59 -7.32 13.99 4.29
CA LEU A 59 -6.89 13.82 2.91
C LEU A 59 -6.50 15.19 2.35
N LYS A 60 -5.28 15.30 1.79
CA LYS A 60 -4.74 16.53 1.22
C LYS A 60 -4.70 16.43 -0.30
N TYR A 61 -4.80 17.56 -0.99
CA TYR A 61 -4.72 17.64 -2.44
C TYR A 61 -3.30 17.49 -3.00
N TYR A 62 -2.26 17.89 -2.25
CA TYR A 62 -0.89 18.11 -2.76
C TYR A 62 0.11 16.97 -2.49
N TYR A 63 -0.33 15.73 -2.22
CA TYR A 63 0.62 14.63 -2.19
C TYR A 63 0.97 14.19 -3.63
N PRO A 64 2.19 13.64 -3.86
CA PRO A 64 2.60 13.21 -5.20
C PRO A 64 1.59 12.23 -5.82
N TRP A 65 1.27 12.46 -7.10
CA TRP A 65 0.28 11.68 -7.89
C TRP A 65 -1.16 11.72 -7.35
N ALA A 66 -1.53 12.74 -6.57
CA ALA A 66 -2.92 12.94 -6.18
C ALA A 66 -3.81 13.04 -7.43
N SER A 67 -4.90 12.27 -7.48
CA SER A 67 -5.75 12.16 -8.66
C SER A 67 -7.20 11.82 -8.32
N ASP A 68 -8.11 11.94 -9.29
CA ASP A 68 -9.52 11.55 -9.14
C ASP A 68 -9.63 10.10 -8.66
N ARG A 69 -8.83 9.19 -9.23
CA ARG A 69 -8.82 7.77 -8.87
C ARG A 69 -8.53 7.54 -7.41
N LEU A 70 -7.45 8.14 -6.92
CA LEU A 70 -6.99 7.92 -5.54
C LEU A 70 -7.92 8.58 -4.53
N HIS A 71 -8.38 9.81 -4.82
CA HIS A 71 -9.33 10.51 -3.95
C HIS A 71 -10.66 9.77 -3.87
N THR A 72 -11.23 9.37 -5.01
CA THR A 72 -12.48 8.59 -5.05
C THR A 72 -12.36 7.32 -4.23
N PHE A 73 -11.31 6.52 -4.43
CA PHE A 73 -11.11 5.27 -3.71
C PHE A 73 -10.99 5.45 -2.19
N ILE A 74 -10.37 6.55 -1.73
CA ILE A 74 -10.29 6.88 -0.30
C ILE A 74 -11.67 7.34 0.23
N LEU A 75 -12.34 8.22 -0.51
CA LEU A 75 -13.63 8.80 -0.10
C LEU A 75 -14.74 7.76 0.00
N GLU A 76 -14.76 6.75 -0.87
CA GLU A 76 -15.72 5.64 -0.85
C GLU A 76 -15.73 4.88 0.49
N GLY A 77 -14.63 4.88 1.24
CA GLY A 77 -14.56 4.25 2.56
C GLY A 77 -14.88 5.15 3.76
N VAL A 78 -15.18 6.46 3.57
CA VAL A 78 -15.31 7.40 4.69
C VAL A 78 -16.64 7.21 5.44
N GLU A 79 -17.76 7.07 4.72
CA GLU A 79 -19.09 6.95 5.34
C GLU A 79 -19.19 5.67 6.19
N GLU A 80 -18.72 4.54 5.69
CA GLU A 80 -18.76 3.28 6.45
C GLU A 80 -17.91 3.35 7.73
N LYS A 81 -16.74 3.98 7.68
CA LYS A 81 -15.90 4.21 8.87
C LYS A 81 -16.61 5.09 9.87
N ARG A 82 -17.25 6.18 9.42
CA ARG A 82 -18.02 7.07 10.29
C ARG A 82 -19.10 6.30 11.03
N LYS A 83 -19.91 5.55 10.30
CA LYS A 83 -20.99 4.72 10.89
C LYS A 83 -20.44 3.68 11.88
N ALA A 84 -19.28 3.07 11.54
CA ALA A 84 -18.65 2.08 12.41
C ALA A 84 -18.09 2.70 13.71
N PHE A 85 -17.47 3.87 13.65
CA PHE A 85 -16.99 4.59 14.84
C PHE A 85 -18.15 5.13 15.69
N GLU A 86 -19.19 5.67 15.08
CA GLU A 86 -20.41 6.13 15.78
C GLU A 86 -21.05 5.00 16.57
N LYS A 87 -21.16 3.80 15.99
CA LYS A 87 -21.72 2.61 16.63
C LYS A 87 -21.00 2.24 17.94
N VAL A 88 -19.70 2.47 18.02
CA VAL A 88 -18.89 2.17 19.21
C VAL A 88 -18.64 3.39 20.10
N GLY A 89 -19.27 4.53 19.79
CA GLY A 89 -19.19 5.74 20.61
C GLY A 89 -17.93 6.60 20.42
N ILE A 90 -17.23 6.44 19.31
CA ILE A 90 -16.01 7.20 19.00
C ILE A 90 -16.32 8.33 18.02
N ARG A 91 -15.90 9.54 18.33
CA ARG A 91 -15.93 10.70 17.43
C ARG A 91 -14.90 10.50 16.32
N TYR A 92 -15.38 10.37 15.08
CA TYR A 92 -14.56 10.33 13.88
C TYR A 92 -14.73 11.64 13.11
N ILE A 93 -13.62 12.26 12.74
CA ILE A 93 -13.54 13.52 12.00
C ILE A 93 -12.82 13.23 10.69
N PHE A 94 -13.45 13.54 9.58
CA PHE A 94 -12.83 13.48 8.26
C PHE A 94 -12.66 14.88 7.69
N TYR A 95 -11.45 15.22 7.30
CA TYR A 95 -11.13 16.51 6.68
C TYR A 95 -10.52 16.32 5.30
N LEU A 96 -11.12 16.96 4.29
CA LEU A 96 -10.61 17.03 2.93
C LEU A 96 -10.08 18.44 2.69
N GLN A 97 -8.77 18.56 2.54
CA GLN A 97 -8.13 19.80 2.09
C GLN A 97 -8.13 19.81 0.57
N LYS A 98 -8.93 20.68 -0.05
CA LYS A 98 -9.18 20.71 -1.49
C LYS A 98 -8.12 21.50 -2.25
N ASP A 99 -7.67 22.62 -1.66
CA ASP A 99 -6.69 23.52 -2.26
C ASP A 99 -5.82 24.26 -1.20
N LYS A 100 -5.00 25.20 -1.67
CA LYS A 100 -4.10 26.01 -0.84
C LYS A 100 -4.81 26.96 0.13
N ASN A 101 -6.08 27.28 -0.10
CA ASN A 101 -6.87 28.23 0.71
C ASN A 101 -7.52 27.53 1.91
N ASP A 102 -7.68 26.22 1.86
CA ASP A 102 -8.25 25.43 2.94
C ASP A 102 -7.34 25.41 4.20
N PRO A 103 -7.91 25.27 5.40
CA PRO A 103 -7.17 25.23 6.66
C PRO A 103 -6.03 24.18 6.67
N LYS A 104 -4.86 24.61 7.11
CA LYS A 104 -3.63 23.79 7.24
C LYS A 104 -3.37 23.39 8.69
N GLN A 105 -2.43 22.43 8.86
CA GLN A 105 -1.92 22.02 10.18
C GLN A 105 -3.00 21.50 11.15
N THR A 106 -4.04 20.86 10.64
CA THR A 106 -5.18 20.38 11.44
C THR A 106 -4.74 19.50 12.62
N VAL A 107 -3.80 18.53 12.36
CA VAL A 107 -3.31 17.63 13.42
C VAL A 107 -2.59 18.43 14.53
N ALA A 108 -1.77 19.42 14.19
CA ALA A 108 -1.08 20.25 15.16
C ALA A 108 -2.04 21.12 16.01
N LYS A 109 -3.18 21.54 15.44
CA LYS A 109 -4.25 22.20 16.19
C LYS A 109 -4.92 21.23 17.15
N LEU A 110 -5.30 20.04 16.68
CA LEU A 110 -5.90 19.00 17.51
C LEU A 110 -4.96 18.52 18.62
N ALA A 111 -3.65 18.51 18.39
CA ALA A 111 -2.64 18.13 19.37
C ALA A 111 -2.67 19.00 20.63
N LYS A 112 -3.14 20.26 20.57
CA LYS A 112 -3.19 21.18 21.71
C LYS A 112 -4.11 20.70 22.83
N ASP A 113 -5.19 20.03 22.48
CA ASP A 113 -6.18 19.50 23.41
C ASP A 113 -6.02 17.98 23.64
N ALA A 114 -5.02 17.35 23.04
CA ALA A 114 -4.76 15.92 23.19
C ALA A 114 -3.82 15.63 24.37
N ALA A 115 -4.03 14.50 25.04
CA ALA A 115 -3.08 13.97 26.02
C ALA A 115 -1.90 13.28 25.32
N VAL A 116 -2.22 12.55 24.26
CA VAL A 116 -1.30 11.72 23.48
C VAL A 116 -1.79 11.72 22.04
N ILE A 117 -0.86 11.62 21.10
CA ILE A 117 -1.14 11.34 19.68
C ILE A 117 -0.68 9.91 19.38
N VAL A 118 -1.58 9.12 18.84
CA VAL A 118 -1.27 7.83 18.22
C VAL A 118 -1.40 8.00 16.71
N THR A 119 -0.46 7.46 15.94
CA THR A 119 -0.51 7.50 14.47
C THR A 119 0.02 6.22 13.87
N ASP A 120 -0.14 6.07 12.56
CA ASP A 120 0.30 4.89 11.82
C ASP A 120 1.80 4.94 11.55
N ASP A 121 2.52 3.84 11.83
CA ASP A 121 3.92 3.66 11.42
C ASP A 121 3.96 2.91 10.08
N PHE A 122 4.15 3.67 9.00
CA PHE A 122 4.26 3.15 7.66
C PHE A 122 5.61 3.57 7.07
N PRO A 123 6.40 2.63 6.47
CA PRO A 123 7.84 2.85 6.29
C PRO A 123 8.24 3.59 5.02
N CYS A 124 7.32 4.12 4.22
CA CYS A 124 7.68 4.79 2.98
C CYS A 124 6.74 5.93 2.58
N PHE A 125 7.04 6.57 1.46
CA PHE A 125 6.28 7.67 0.87
C PHE A 125 6.21 8.86 1.82
N ILE A 126 5.04 9.49 1.96
CA ILE A 126 4.87 10.73 2.75
C ILE A 126 4.78 10.51 4.28
N ILE A 127 4.51 9.26 4.72
CA ILE A 127 4.18 9.01 6.12
C ILE A 127 5.37 9.21 7.07
N PRO A 128 6.60 8.75 6.77
CA PRO A 128 7.75 9.04 7.62
C PRO A 128 7.98 10.55 7.82
N GLY A 129 7.82 11.35 6.76
CA GLY A 129 7.92 12.80 6.83
C GLY A 129 6.80 13.44 7.66
N HIS A 130 5.58 12.95 7.56
CA HIS A 130 4.46 13.38 8.40
C HIS A 130 4.72 13.07 9.88
N ASN A 131 5.16 11.86 10.18
CA ASN A 131 5.44 11.40 11.54
C ASN A 131 6.58 12.19 12.17
N LYS A 132 7.66 12.46 11.42
CA LYS A 132 8.75 13.34 11.85
C LYS A 132 8.24 14.74 12.16
N THR A 133 7.47 15.33 11.24
CA THR A 133 6.96 16.70 11.41
C THR A 133 6.04 16.84 12.63
N ILE A 134 5.15 15.88 12.88
CA ILE A 134 4.28 15.98 14.07
C ILE A 134 5.05 15.70 15.36
N ALA A 135 6.03 14.80 15.35
CA ALA A 135 6.89 14.53 16.50
C ALA A 135 7.67 15.77 16.94
N GLU A 136 8.17 16.56 15.99
CA GLU A 136 8.89 17.81 16.24
C GLU A 136 7.97 18.95 16.74
N LYS A 137 6.72 19.01 16.26
CA LYS A 137 5.80 20.11 16.56
C LYS A 137 4.88 19.88 17.76
N ALA A 138 4.59 18.63 18.07
CA ALA A 138 3.69 18.29 19.16
C ALA A 138 4.38 18.46 20.52
N ARG A 139 3.64 19.06 21.48
CA ARG A 139 4.08 19.19 22.88
C ARG A 139 3.53 18.07 23.77
N VAL A 140 3.05 17.00 23.15
CA VAL A 140 2.50 15.80 23.80
C VAL A 140 3.17 14.56 23.20
N PRO A 141 3.16 13.42 23.90
CA PRO A 141 3.72 12.19 23.37
C PRO A 141 3.10 11.80 22.03
N VAL A 142 3.94 11.38 21.09
CA VAL A 142 3.54 10.87 19.79
C VAL A 142 4.03 9.43 19.66
N TYR A 143 3.11 8.52 19.37
CA TYR A 143 3.41 7.11 19.15
C TYR A 143 3.04 6.70 17.72
N GLY A 144 4.01 6.11 17.01
CA GLY A 144 3.79 5.40 15.77
C GLY A 144 3.45 3.93 16.05
N VAL A 145 2.44 3.39 15.37
CA VAL A 145 2.02 2.00 15.59
C VAL A 145 1.98 1.24 14.27
N ASP A 146 2.74 0.14 14.20
CA ASP A 146 2.81 -0.75 13.06
C ASP A 146 1.58 -1.67 12.96
N SER A 147 0.75 -1.47 11.94
CA SER A 147 -0.35 -2.38 11.53
C SER A 147 -0.15 -2.91 10.11
N ASN A 148 1.09 -2.91 9.61
CA ASN A 148 1.42 -3.22 8.22
C ASN A 148 1.35 -4.70 7.88
N GLY A 149 1.94 -5.55 8.74
CA GLY A 149 2.15 -6.96 8.49
C GLY A 149 1.49 -7.86 9.53
N VAL A 150 1.53 -9.16 9.26
CA VAL A 150 1.21 -10.18 10.27
C VAL A 150 2.30 -10.15 11.35
N ILE A 151 3.57 -10.09 10.94
CA ILE A 151 4.72 -9.96 11.85
C ILE A 151 5.01 -8.46 12.07
N PRO A 152 5.30 -8.01 13.31
CA PRO A 152 5.77 -6.65 13.54
C PRO A 152 7.11 -6.38 12.82
N MET A 153 7.24 -5.22 12.19
CA MET A 153 8.50 -4.81 11.54
C MET A 153 9.69 -4.79 12.51
N SER A 154 9.44 -4.53 13.81
CA SER A 154 10.42 -4.55 14.88
C SER A 154 11.07 -5.93 15.15
N LYS A 155 10.60 -7.00 14.50
CA LYS A 155 11.18 -8.35 14.63
C LYS A 155 12.37 -8.59 13.70
N PHE A 156 12.69 -7.64 12.86
CA PHE A 156 13.83 -7.68 11.94
C PHE A 156 14.72 -6.49 12.21
N ASP A 157 15.98 -6.74 12.55
CA ASP A 157 16.94 -5.70 12.98
C ASP A 157 17.69 -5.09 11.78
N LYS A 158 17.55 -5.67 10.59
CA LYS A 158 18.24 -5.24 9.37
C LYS A 158 17.48 -5.61 8.11
N GLU A 159 17.90 -5.03 7.00
CA GLU A 159 17.44 -5.41 5.66
C GLU A 159 17.73 -6.88 5.37
N GLU A 160 16.73 -7.61 4.89
CA GLU A 160 16.83 -8.99 4.45
C GLU A 160 17.08 -9.05 2.93
N TYR A 161 18.08 -9.81 2.53
CA TYR A 161 18.50 -9.85 1.14
C TYR A 161 17.41 -10.36 0.19
N ALA A 162 16.71 -11.43 0.56
CA ALA A 162 15.70 -12.04 -0.29
C ALA A 162 14.74 -12.93 0.53
N ALA A 163 13.71 -13.46 -0.13
CA ALA A 163 12.72 -14.31 0.52
C ALA A 163 13.32 -15.56 1.22
N TYR A 164 14.42 -16.10 0.71
CA TYR A 164 15.07 -17.27 1.35
C TYR A 164 15.75 -16.93 2.68
N THR A 165 16.11 -15.66 2.93
CA THR A 165 16.69 -15.23 4.22
C THR A 165 15.63 -14.86 5.25
N ILE A 166 14.55 -14.20 4.84
CA ILE A 166 13.47 -13.77 5.77
C ILE A 166 12.50 -14.91 6.11
N ARG A 167 12.22 -15.83 5.17
CA ARG A 167 11.24 -16.92 5.34
C ARG A 167 11.49 -17.79 6.58
N PRO A 168 12.70 -18.30 6.86
CA PRO A 168 12.92 -19.10 8.05
C PRO A 168 12.72 -18.30 9.35
N LYS A 169 13.04 -16.99 9.35
CA LYS A 169 12.82 -16.10 10.49
C LYS A 169 11.33 -15.90 10.74
N ILE A 170 10.54 -15.64 9.69
CA ILE A 170 9.08 -15.55 9.76
C ILE A 170 8.48 -16.85 10.28
N LYS A 171 8.82 -18.00 9.68
CA LYS A 171 8.28 -19.31 10.10
C LYS A 171 8.50 -19.60 11.58
N LYS A 172 9.66 -19.22 12.12
CA LYS A 172 10.00 -19.45 13.54
C LYS A 172 9.06 -18.74 14.52
N ILE A 173 8.48 -17.59 14.11
CA ILE A 173 7.68 -16.74 15.01
C ILE A 173 6.22 -16.56 14.56
N LEU A 174 5.85 -17.04 13.38
CA LEU A 174 4.54 -16.79 12.75
C LEU A 174 3.37 -17.16 13.66
N ASP A 175 3.43 -18.32 14.32
CA ASP A 175 2.37 -18.82 15.20
C ASP A 175 2.08 -17.91 16.41
N ASN A 176 3.03 -17.04 16.76
CA ASN A 176 2.83 -16.06 17.82
C ASN A 176 1.95 -14.89 17.36
N TYR A 177 1.92 -14.58 16.06
CA TYR A 177 1.28 -13.40 15.48
C TYR A 177 0.07 -13.73 14.62
N LEU A 178 0.01 -14.89 13.97
CA LEU A 178 -1.13 -15.34 13.16
C LEU A 178 -2.26 -15.83 14.08
N LYS A 179 -2.82 -14.90 14.85
CA LYS A 179 -3.90 -15.11 15.82
C LYS A 179 -4.83 -13.90 15.77
N PRO A 180 -6.12 -14.08 16.03
CA PRO A 180 -7.06 -12.97 16.11
C PRO A 180 -6.54 -11.83 17.00
N LEU A 181 -6.76 -10.59 16.54
CA LEU A 181 -6.51 -9.39 17.33
C LEU A 181 -7.61 -9.24 18.37
N VAL A 182 -7.22 -9.07 19.62
CA VAL A 182 -8.17 -8.73 20.69
C VAL A 182 -8.52 -7.25 20.54
N GLU A 183 -9.75 -6.99 20.16
CA GLU A 183 -10.28 -5.63 20.02
C GLU A 183 -10.58 -5.03 21.40
N GLU A 184 -10.31 -3.74 21.54
CA GLU A 184 -10.58 -2.99 22.77
C GLU A 184 -11.85 -2.15 22.61
N LYS A 185 -12.53 -1.86 23.73
CA LYS A 185 -13.70 -0.99 23.77
C LYS A 185 -13.36 0.30 24.51
N VAL A 186 -13.87 1.44 24.04
CA VAL A 186 -13.74 2.69 24.76
C VAL A 186 -14.61 2.68 26.02
N GLN A 187 -14.08 3.16 27.14
CA GLN A 187 -14.80 3.34 28.39
C GLN A 187 -15.60 4.65 28.38
N ILE A 188 -15.05 5.69 27.75
CA ILE A 188 -15.67 7.02 27.66
C ILE A 188 -16.00 7.31 26.20
N LYS A 189 -17.28 7.57 25.91
CA LYS A 189 -17.75 7.93 24.57
C LYS A 189 -17.39 9.38 24.24
N SER A 190 -17.05 9.64 22.96
CA SER A 190 -16.63 10.97 22.48
C SER A 190 -17.62 11.62 21.50
N LEU A 191 -18.78 11.04 21.20
CA LEU A 191 -19.68 11.52 20.15
C LEU A 191 -20.09 12.98 20.35
N ASN A 192 -20.37 13.38 21.60
CA ASN A 192 -20.80 14.73 21.95
C ASN A 192 -19.64 15.70 22.27
N LEU A 193 -18.39 15.24 22.15
CA LEU A 193 -17.24 16.10 22.40
C LEU A 193 -17.14 17.16 21.30
N LYS A 194 -17.08 18.44 21.70
CA LYS A 194 -16.81 19.53 20.77
C LYS A 194 -15.33 19.57 20.45
N VAL A 195 -14.99 19.39 19.18
CA VAL A 195 -13.63 19.43 18.65
C VAL A 195 -13.59 20.52 17.58
N ASP A 196 -12.66 21.47 17.73
CA ASP A 196 -12.50 22.56 16.77
C ASP A 196 -11.70 22.08 15.54
N CYS A 197 -12.43 21.41 14.64
CA CYS A 197 -11.89 20.88 13.39
C CYS A 197 -13.00 20.80 12.34
N PRO A 198 -12.72 21.21 11.09
CA PRO A 198 -13.64 20.95 9.99
C PRO A 198 -13.92 19.45 9.86
N ASP A 199 -15.17 19.09 9.70
CA ASP A 199 -15.62 17.69 9.55
C ASP A 199 -16.52 17.57 8.32
N ILE A 200 -15.97 17.01 7.25
CA ILE A 200 -16.68 16.88 5.98
C ILE A 200 -17.52 15.60 6.00
N LYS A 201 -18.79 15.73 5.69
CA LYS A 201 -19.70 14.60 5.50
C LYS A 201 -19.55 14.08 4.08
N VAL A 202 -19.12 12.83 3.96
CA VAL A 202 -18.96 12.12 2.70
C VAL A 202 -20.01 11.03 2.60
N ASN A 203 -20.66 10.95 1.44
CA ASN A 203 -21.56 9.87 1.07
C ASN A 203 -21.47 9.62 -0.44
N GLU A 204 -22.03 8.54 -0.94
CA GLU A 204 -21.95 8.16 -2.35
C GLU A 204 -22.40 9.27 -3.33
N ASN A 205 -23.39 10.10 -2.94
CA ASN A 205 -23.96 11.14 -3.80
C ASN A 205 -23.07 12.39 -3.93
N ASN A 206 -22.10 12.60 -3.04
CA ASN A 206 -21.26 13.80 -3.07
C ASN A 206 -19.77 13.55 -3.39
N ILE A 207 -19.33 12.29 -3.51
CA ILE A 207 -17.93 11.96 -3.77
C ILE A 207 -17.43 12.63 -5.04
N ALA A 208 -18.15 12.47 -6.15
CA ALA A 208 -17.73 13.05 -7.45
C ALA A 208 -17.58 14.57 -7.38
N LYS A 209 -18.50 15.26 -6.69
CA LYS A 209 -18.43 16.71 -6.49
C LYS A 209 -17.22 17.09 -5.63
N LEU A 210 -17.00 16.40 -4.52
CA LEU A 210 -15.87 16.67 -3.61
C LEU A 210 -14.52 16.47 -4.32
N VAL A 211 -14.40 15.45 -5.17
CA VAL A 211 -13.19 15.18 -5.96
C VAL A 211 -12.98 16.28 -7.00
N ALA A 212 -14.02 16.67 -7.74
CA ALA A 212 -13.94 17.71 -8.76
C ALA A 212 -13.55 19.11 -8.20
N GLU A 213 -13.79 19.35 -6.90
CA GLU A 213 -13.40 20.58 -6.21
C GLU A 213 -11.94 20.58 -5.72
N CYS A 214 -11.20 19.47 -5.87
CA CYS A 214 -9.80 19.37 -5.42
C CYS A 214 -8.83 19.83 -6.53
N ASP A 215 -7.76 20.50 -6.15
CA ASP A 215 -6.65 20.89 -7.05
C ASP A 215 -5.68 19.70 -7.22
N ILE A 216 -6.08 18.73 -8.03
CA ILE A 216 -5.38 17.43 -8.26
C ILE A 216 -5.34 17.07 -9.74
N ASP A 217 -4.70 15.95 -10.10
CA ASP A 217 -4.71 15.44 -11.48
C ASP A 217 -6.08 14.81 -11.82
N HIS A 218 -6.87 15.53 -12.60
CA HIS A 218 -8.17 15.06 -13.10
C HIS A 218 -8.09 14.20 -14.36
N SER A 219 -6.89 13.94 -14.91
CA SER A 219 -6.73 13.09 -16.09
C SER A 219 -6.84 11.59 -15.75
N VAL A 220 -6.50 11.18 -14.51
CA VAL A 220 -6.56 9.80 -14.05
C VAL A 220 -7.92 9.52 -13.42
N LYS A 221 -8.85 9.04 -14.24
CA LYS A 221 -10.24 8.80 -13.82
C LYS A 221 -10.38 7.70 -12.76
N PRO A 222 -11.44 7.74 -11.93
CA PRO A 222 -11.77 6.66 -10.99
C PRO A 222 -11.83 5.29 -11.69
N SER A 223 -11.52 4.22 -10.96
CA SER A 223 -11.69 2.87 -11.48
C SER A 223 -13.18 2.49 -11.52
N GLU A 224 -13.64 1.94 -12.64
CA GLU A 224 -15.01 1.39 -12.76
C GLU A 224 -15.11 -0.04 -12.16
N ILE A 225 -13.96 -0.67 -11.91
CA ILE A 225 -13.89 -2.08 -11.46
C ILE A 225 -13.63 -2.17 -9.96
N TYR A 226 -12.80 -1.28 -9.43
CA TYR A 226 -12.34 -1.32 -8.05
C TYR A 226 -12.84 -0.12 -7.27
N HIS A 227 -13.67 -0.39 -6.26
CA HIS A 227 -14.24 0.61 -5.35
C HIS A 227 -13.61 0.48 -3.98
N GLY A 228 -13.35 1.62 -3.32
CA GLY A 228 -12.75 1.67 -2.00
C GLY A 228 -13.66 1.19 -0.88
N GLY A 229 -13.14 1.21 0.33
CA GLY A 229 -13.86 0.85 1.54
C GLY A 229 -13.67 -0.60 1.98
N THR A 230 -13.89 -0.82 3.28
CA THR A 230 -13.76 -2.13 3.93
C THR A 230 -14.83 -3.12 3.46
N ALA A 231 -16.06 -2.66 3.21
CA ALA A 231 -17.14 -3.50 2.75
C ALA A 231 -16.83 -4.12 1.37
N ASN A 232 -16.35 -3.30 0.42
CA ASN A 232 -15.94 -3.78 -0.91
C ASN A 232 -14.71 -4.71 -0.81
N GLY A 233 -13.75 -4.38 0.04
CA GLY A 233 -12.59 -5.23 0.31
C GLY A 233 -13.00 -6.60 0.85
N ARG A 234 -13.92 -6.66 1.82
CA ARG A 234 -14.44 -7.92 2.38
C ARG A 234 -15.28 -8.72 1.40
N LYS A 235 -16.07 -8.05 0.55
CA LYS A 235 -16.78 -8.70 -0.56
C LYS A 235 -15.80 -9.38 -1.53
N ARG A 236 -14.70 -8.70 -1.86
CA ARG A 236 -13.64 -9.28 -2.70
C ARG A 236 -12.90 -10.41 -1.98
N LEU A 237 -12.58 -10.26 -0.70
CA LEU A 237 -11.95 -11.31 0.13
C LEU A 237 -12.84 -12.55 0.18
N LYS A 238 -14.12 -12.40 0.43
CA LYS A 238 -15.08 -13.52 0.41
C LYS A 238 -15.08 -14.24 -0.95
N LYS A 239 -15.21 -13.48 -2.06
CA LYS A 239 -15.12 -14.06 -3.42
C LYS A 239 -13.80 -14.80 -3.63
N PHE A 240 -12.69 -14.23 -3.18
CA PHE A 240 -11.37 -14.84 -3.29
C PHE A 240 -11.31 -16.17 -2.54
N VAL A 241 -11.66 -16.18 -1.27
CA VAL A 241 -11.57 -17.37 -0.42
C VAL A 241 -12.48 -18.51 -0.91
N GLU A 242 -13.73 -18.19 -1.28
CA GLU A 242 -14.73 -19.20 -1.66
C GLU A 242 -14.56 -19.72 -3.09
N LYS A 243 -14.11 -18.88 -4.04
CA LYS A 243 -14.19 -19.22 -5.48
C LYS A 243 -12.83 -19.27 -6.20
N ILE A 244 -11.82 -18.52 -5.72
CA ILE A 244 -10.55 -18.33 -6.44
C ILE A 244 -9.42 -19.10 -5.75
N LEU A 245 -9.35 -19.03 -4.44
CA LEU A 245 -8.31 -19.66 -3.64
C LEU A 245 -8.17 -21.18 -3.88
N PRO A 246 -9.24 -21.95 -4.12
CA PRO A 246 -9.08 -23.38 -4.41
C PRO A 246 -8.15 -23.68 -5.59
N GLU A 247 -8.14 -22.85 -6.63
CA GLU A 247 -7.30 -23.01 -7.81
C GLU A 247 -6.07 -22.07 -7.83
N TYR A 248 -5.83 -21.35 -6.76
CA TYR A 248 -4.82 -20.26 -6.72
C TYR A 248 -3.42 -20.72 -7.11
N GLU A 249 -2.98 -21.89 -6.65
CA GLU A 249 -1.64 -22.41 -6.94
C GLU A 249 -1.35 -22.46 -8.45
N THR A 250 -2.32 -22.90 -9.25
CA THR A 250 -2.18 -23.07 -10.70
C THR A 250 -2.65 -21.87 -11.52
N ALA A 251 -3.59 -21.07 -10.98
CA ALA A 251 -4.21 -19.96 -11.70
C ALA A 251 -3.51 -18.62 -11.48
N ARG A 252 -2.79 -18.42 -10.39
CA ARG A 252 -2.22 -17.12 -9.98
C ARG A 252 -1.29 -16.45 -10.99
N ASN A 253 -0.70 -17.19 -11.91
CA ASN A 253 0.20 -16.69 -12.94
C ASN A 253 -0.47 -16.58 -14.32
N LYS A 254 -1.80 -16.62 -14.39
CA LYS A 254 -2.57 -16.58 -15.65
C LYS A 254 -3.38 -15.28 -15.74
N PRO A 255 -2.88 -14.22 -16.39
CA PRO A 255 -3.57 -12.94 -16.52
C PRO A 255 -4.92 -13.01 -17.26
N ASP A 256 -5.13 -14.02 -18.11
CA ASP A 256 -6.37 -14.29 -18.84
C ASP A 256 -7.51 -14.83 -17.97
N ARG A 257 -7.26 -15.01 -16.66
CA ARG A 257 -8.22 -15.52 -15.68
C ARG A 257 -8.29 -14.64 -14.45
N ASP A 258 -9.42 -14.65 -13.73
CA ASP A 258 -9.54 -14.06 -12.39
C ASP A 258 -8.94 -15.02 -11.35
N GLY A 259 -7.63 -15.31 -11.47
CA GLY A 259 -6.90 -16.30 -10.65
C GLY A 259 -6.12 -15.71 -9.48
N SER A 260 -6.27 -14.41 -9.19
CA SER A 260 -5.57 -13.72 -8.10
C SER A 260 -6.53 -13.06 -7.12
N SER A 261 -6.03 -12.71 -5.93
CA SER A 261 -6.88 -12.11 -4.88
C SER A 261 -7.43 -10.74 -5.27
N ARG A 262 -6.66 -9.94 -6.01
CA ARG A 262 -6.98 -8.53 -6.30
C ARG A 262 -7.27 -7.71 -5.02
N LEU A 263 -6.49 -7.95 -3.95
CA LEU A 263 -6.64 -7.30 -2.65
C LEU A 263 -5.56 -6.25 -2.37
N SER A 264 -4.62 -6.02 -3.30
CA SER A 264 -3.46 -5.15 -3.08
C SER A 264 -3.86 -3.70 -2.81
N SER A 265 -4.85 -3.16 -3.50
CA SER A 265 -5.40 -1.82 -3.26
C SER A 265 -6.02 -1.67 -1.87
N TYR A 266 -6.80 -2.65 -1.42
CA TYR A 266 -7.38 -2.63 -0.08
C TYR A 266 -6.34 -2.77 1.04
N LEU A 267 -5.26 -3.51 0.78
CA LEU A 267 -4.11 -3.60 1.68
C LEU A 267 -3.32 -2.29 1.70
N HIS A 268 -3.14 -1.64 0.54
CA HIS A 268 -2.42 -0.37 0.44
C HIS A 268 -3.10 0.73 1.23
N PHE A 269 -4.39 0.96 0.99
CA PHE A 269 -5.17 1.98 1.71
C PHE A 269 -5.60 1.54 3.11
N GLY A 270 -5.23 0.32 3.53
CA GLY A 270 -5.49 -0.20 4.86
C GLY A 270 -6.95 -0.49 5.17
N PHE A 271 -7.82 -0.64 4.17
CA PHE A 271 -9.21 -1.07 4.33
C PHE A 271 -9.33 -2.51 4.81
N LEU A 272 -8.36 -3.36 4.44
CA LEU A 272 -8.20 -4.70 4.97
C LEU A 272 -6.87 -4.87 5.70
N SER A 273 -6.87 -5.74 6.70
CA SER A 273 -5.65 -6.16 7.40
C SER A 273 -5.05 -7.40 6.75
N PRO A 274 -3.72 -7.48 6.56
CA PRO A 274 -3.08 -8.75 6.17
C PRO A 274 -3.36 -9.88 7.18
N LEU A 275 -3.51 -9.56 8.45
CA LEU A 275 -3.90 -10.54 9.47
C LEU A 275 -5.33 -11.06 9.23
N GLU A 276 -6.32 -10.19 8.95
CA GLU A 276 -7.68 -10.58 8.61
C GLU A 276 -7.72 -11.53 7.41
N ILE A 277 -6.96 -11.19 6.35
CA ILE A 277 -6.88 -12.01 5.13
C ILE A 277 -6.21 -13.35 5.42
N ALA A 278 -5.09 -13.36 6.16
CA ALA A 278 -4.35 -14.57 6.48
C ALA A 278 -5.19 -15.56 7.31
N LEU A 279 -5.93 -15.05 8.29
CA LEU A 279 -6.85 -15.87 9.10
C LEU A 279 -7.98 -16.46 8.24
N ALA A 280 -8.62 -15.65 7.39
CA ALA A 280 -9.68 -16.12 6.49
C ALA A 280 -9.19 -17.22 5.52
N VAL A 281 -7.95 -17.08 5.01
CA VAL A 281 -7.31 -18.11 4.17
C VAL A 281 -7.01 -19.38 4.97
N GLN A 282 -6.48 -19.23 6.19
CA GLN A 282 -6.14 -20.36 7.06
C GLN A 282 -7.38 -21.19 7.43
N GLU A 283 -8.49 -20.52 7.73
CA GLU A 283 -9.77 -21.13 8.15
C GLU A 283 -10.57 -21.71 6.97
N SER A 284 -10.21 -21.41 5.73
CA SER A 284 -10.95 -21.89 4.52
C SER A 284 -10.74 -23.39 4.28
N ASP A 285 -11.66 -23.97 3.50
CA ASP A 285 -11.59 -25.37 3.04
C ASP A 285 -10.73 -25.55 1.77
N ALA A 286 -10.03 -24.49 1.31
CA ALA A 286 -9.19 -24.55 0.13
C ALA A 286 -8.02 -25.54 0.30
N PRO A 287 -7.54 -26.17 -0.81
CA PRO A 287 -6.41 -27.09 -0.76
C PRO A 287 -5.18 -26.47 -0.08
N LYS A 288 -4.47 -27.27 0.71
CA LYS A 288 -3.28 -26.86 1.47
C LYS A 288 -2.25 -26.15 0.57
N ALA A 289 -1.97 -26.68 -0.61
CA ALA A 289 -1.01 -26.10 -1.56
C ALA A 289 -1.41 -24.67 -1.99
N SER A 290 -2.70 -24.42 -2.27
CA SER A 290 -3.21 -23.09 -2.61
C SER A 290 -3.12 -22.12 -1.43
N LYS A 291 -3.45 -22.57 -0.20
CA LYS A 291 -3.28 -21.75 1.03
C LYS A 291 -1.82 -21.37 1.24
N GLU A 292 -0.92 -22.35 1.17
CA GLU A 292 0.53 -22.12 1.35
C GLU A 292 1.09 -21.19 0.29
N ALA A 293 0.69 -21.38 -0.99
CA ALA A 293 1.09 -20.52 -2.09
C ALA A 293 0.64 -19.07 -1.89
N TYR A 294 -0.59 -18.86 -1.40
CA TYR A 294 -1.10 -17.51 -1.14
C TYR A 294 -0.46 -16.86 0.10
N LEU A 295 -0.32 -17.60 1.19
CA LEU A 295 0.31 -17.10 2.42
C LEU A 295 1.81 -16.80 2.22
N GLU A 296 2.50 -17.51 1.34
CA GLU A 296 3.87 -17.15 0.92
C GLU A 296 3.91 -15.73 0.32
N GLU A 297 2.97 -15.38 -0.57
CA GLU A 297 2.92 -14.04 -1.18
C GLU A 297 2.46 -12.98 -0.16
N LEU A 298 1.40 -13.26 0.59
CA LEU A 298 0.80 -12.31 1.53
C LEU A 298 1.72 -12.00 2.73
N ILE A 299 2.44 -13.00 3.23
CA ILE A 299 3.27 -12.85 4.43
C ILE A 299 4.74 -12.69 4.03
N VAL A 300 5.35 -13.73 3.43
CA VAL A 300 6.81 -13.71 3.22
C VAL A 300 7.23 -12.64 2.22
N ARG A 301 6.60 -12.61 1.03
CA ARG A 301 6.98 -11.67 -0.02
C ARG A 301 6.63 -10.24 0.35
N ARG A 302 5.43 -10.03 0.89
CA ARG A 302 4.99 -8.71 1.30
C ARG A 302 5.83 -8.17 2.47
N GLU A 303 6.10 -8.97 3.50
CA GLU A 303 6.90 -8.51 4.65
C GLU A 303 8.37 -8.31 4.30
N LEU A 304 8.90 -9.00 3.28
CA LEU A 304 10.22 -8.68 2.71
C LEU A 304 10.27 -7.25 2.15
N SER A 305 9.23 -6.82 1.43
CA SER A 305 9.16 -5.46 0.89
C SER A 305 9.06 -4.40 2.01
N TYR A 306 8.31 -4.68 3.07
CA TYR A 306 8.22 -3.79 4.24
C TYR A 306 9.52 -3.74 5.03
N ASN A 307 10.21 -4.88 5.17
CA ASN A 307 11.53 -4.94 5.76
C ASN A 307 12.53 -4.11 4.94
N PHE A 308 12.52 -4.24 3.61
CA PHE A 308 13.37 -3.45 2.73
C PHE A 308 13.17 -1.95 2.95
N THR A 309 11.94 -1.44 2.82
CA THR A 309 11.68 0.00 2.96
C THR A 309 11.91 0.53 4.38
N ARG A 310 11.80 -0.31 5.40
CA ARG A 310 12.09 0.05 6.79
C ARG A 310 13.57 0.25 7.06
N HIS A 311 14.42 -0.57 6.45
CA HIS A 311 15.84 -0.62 6.76
C HIS A 311 16.76 0.02 5.71
N ASN A 312 16.20 0.39 4.55
CA ASN A 312 16.97 1.01 3.49
C ASN A 312 16.42 2.41 3.19
N PRO A 313 17.15 3.48 3.52
CA PRO A 313 16.69 4.86 3.26
C PRO A 313 16.61 5.18 1.76
N GLU A 314 17.36 4.45 0.92
CA GLU A 314 17.38 4.62 -0.54
C GLU A 314 16.39 3.68 -1.25
N TYR A 315 15.28 3.30 -0.57
CA TYR A 315 14.31 2.33 -1.09
C TYR A 315 13.63 2.78 -2.40
N ASP A 316 13.64 4.05 -2.71
CA ASP A 316 13.10 4.70 -3.91
C ASP A 316 14.19 5.15 -4.89
N SER A 317 15.35 4.48 -4.87
CA SER A 317 16.52 4.79 -5.70
C SER A 317 17.21 3.52 -6.20
N LEU A 318 17.87 3.63 -7.34
CA LEU A 318 18.77 2.58 -7.87
C LEU A 318 19.96 2.31 -6.95
N GLU A 319 20.35 3.25 -6.08
CA GLU A 319 21.41 3.08 -5.10
C GLU A 319 21.14 1.94 -4.11
N SER A 320 19.88 1.59 -3.90
CA SER A 320 19.48 0.47 -3.04
C SER A 320 19.77 -0.93 -3.63
N LEU A 321 20.16 -0.99 -4.91
CA LEU A 321 20.38 -2.26 -5.61
C LEU A 321 21.67 -2.97 -5.14
N PRO A 322 21.71 -4.31 -5.16
CA PRO A 322 22.89 -5.08 -4.80
C PRO A 322 24.13 -4.74 -5.66
N ALA A 323 25.32 -4.90 -5.10
CA ALA A 323 26.57 -4.57 -5.78
C ALA A 323 26.73 -5.27 -7.15
N TRP A 324 26.25 -6.51 -7.31
CA TRP A 324 26.30 -7.20 -8.59
C TRP A 324 25.41 -6.54 -9.66
N VAL A 325 24.26 -5.96 -9.25
CA VAL A 325 23.40 -5.20 -10.16
C VAL A 325 24.06 -3.89 -10.54
N GLN A 326 24.59 -3.14 -9.57
CA GLN A 326 25.33 -1.91 -9.81
C GLN A 326 26.50 -2.12 -10.79
N LYS A 327 27.21 -3.24 -10.64
CA LYS A 327 28.30 -3.62 -11.55
C LYS A 327 27.78 -3.85 -12.96
N THR A 328 26.79 -4.72 -13.14
CA THR A 328 26.27 -5.07 -14.47
C THR A 328 25.63 -3.87 -15.16
N MET A 329 24.96 -2.97 -14.43
CA MET A 329 24.40 -1.73 -14.99
C MET A 329 25.51 -0.81 -15.54
N ARG A 330 26.62 -0.64 -14.82
CA ARG A 330 27.77 0.15 -15.32
C ARG A 330 28.40 -0.47 -16.57
N GLU A 331 28.57 -1.80 -16.59
CA GLU A 331 29.19 -2.52 -17.72
C GLU A 331 28.32 -2.44 -18.98
N HIS A 332 27.00 -2.40 -18.84
CA HIS A 332 26.04 -2.37 -19.95
C HIS A 332 25.38 -0.99 -20.19
N SER A 333 25.89 0.07 -19.54
CA SER A 333 25.30 1.42 -19.67
C SER A 333 25.35 1.98 -21.12
N ASN A 334 26.38 1.62 -21.86
CA ASN A 334 26.61 2.06 -23.24
C ASN A 334 26.12 1.07 -24.30
N ASP A 335 25.47 -0.01 -23.90
CA ASP A 335 24.94 -0.98 -24.86
C ASP A 335 23.91 -0.34 -25.78
N GLU A 336 24.02 -0.65 -27.07
CA GLU A 336 23.03 -0.22 -28.05
C GLU A 336 21.68 -0.82 -27.75
N ARG A 337 20.63 0.02 -27.78
CA ARG A 337 19.24 -0.39 -27.60
C ARG A 337 18.56 -0.52 -28.94
N PRO A 338 18.09 -1.73 -29.33
CA PRO A 338 17.50 -1.98 -30.66
C PRO A 338 16.27 -1.10 -30.93
N VAL A 339 15.55 -0.70 -29.87
CA VAL A 339 14.42 0.21 -29.95
C VAL A 339 14.33 1.02 -28.66
N THR A 340 13.95 2.31 -28.79
CA THR A 340 13.66 3.18 -27.65
C THR A 340 12.30 3.85 -27.83
N TYR A 341 11.62 4.14 -26.72
CA TYR A 341 10.37 4.86 -26.69
C TYR A 341 10.43 6.06 -25.75
N SER A 342 9.75 7.14 -26.12
CA SER A 342 9.58 8.26 -25.21
C SER A 342 8.61 7.89 -24.06
N PRO A 343 8.69 8.59 -22.91
CA PRO A 343 7.77 8.39 -21.79
C PRO A 343 6.30 8.43 -22.20
N GLU A 344 5.93 9.38 -23.10
CA GLU A 344 4.55 9.56 -23.56
C GLU A 344 4.07 8.37 -24.40
N LYS A 345 4.95 7.76 -25.23
CA LYS A 345 4.60 6.56 -26.00
C LYS A 345 4.41 5.35 -25.10
N LEU A 346 5.26 5.20 -24.07
CA LEU A 346 5.12 4.16 -23.06
C LEU A 346 3.83 4.36 -22.25
N GLU A 347 3.57 5.56 -21.77
CA GLU A 347 2.35 5.89 -21.04
C GLU A 347 1.09 5.59 -21.87
N ALA A 348 1.09 5.94 -23.15
CA ALA A 348 -0.02 5.69 -24.08
C ALA A 348 -0.18 4.22 -24.51
N GLY A 349 0.72 3.32 -24.10
CA GLY A 349 0.70 1.90 -24.51
C GLY A 349 0.84 1.72 -26.02
N LYS A 350 1.70 2.54 -26.68
CA LYS A 350 1.91 2.56 -28.15
C LYS A 350 3.30 2.05 -28.51
N THR A 351 3.63 0.85 -28.07
CA THR A 351 4.86 0.15 -28.45
C THR A 351 4.59 -0.88 -29.55
N HIS A 352 5.65 -1.53 -30.04
CA HIS A 352 5.53 -2.65 -30.98
C HIS A 352 5.02 -3.95 -30.34
N ASP A 353 4.98 -4.01 -29.01
CA ASP A 353 4.64 -5.21 -28.25
C ASP A 353 3.21 -5.16 -27.71
N GLU A 354 2.30 -5.86 -28.38
CA GLU A 354 0.88 -5.86 -28.01
C GLU A 354 0.61 -6.44 -26.60
N LEU A 355 1.41 -7.41 -26.12
CA LEU A 355 1.24 -7.94 -24.77
C LEU A 355 1.65 -6.91 -23.71
N TRP A 356 2.73 -6.18 -23.96
CA TRP A 356 3.15 -5.06 -23.11
C TRP A 356 2.09 -3.93 -23.12
N ASN A 357 1.60 -3.57 -24.30
CA ASN A 357 0.55 -2.55 -24.45
C ASN A 357 -0.74 -2.97 -23.71
N ALA A 358 -1.08 -4.26 -23.72
CA ALA A 358 -2.22 -4.79 -22.96
C ALA A 358 -2.04 -4.63 -21.44
N ALA A 359 -0.83 -4.90 -20.92
CA ALA A 359 -0.53 -4.68 -19.49
C ALA A 359 -0.64 -3.20 -19.11
N GLN A 360 -0.13 -2.29 -19.95
CA GLN A 360 -0.25 -0.85 -19.75
C GLN A 360 -1.73 -0.40 -19.77
N ARG A 361 -2.54 -0.91 -20.71
CA ARG A 361 -3.99 -0.63 -20.77
C ARG A 361 -4.72 -1.12 -19.50
N GLU A 362 -4.44 -2.35 -19.03
CA GLU A 362 -5.02 -2.85 -17.77
C GLU A 362 -4.77 -1.86 -16.62
N MET A 363 -3.52 -1.42 -16.46
CA MET A 363 -3.14 -0.48 -15.42
C MET A 363 -3.84 0.87 -15.54
N VAL A 364 -3.82 1.47 -16.72
CA VAL A 364 -4.41 2.79 -16.98
C VAL A 364 -5.92 2.77 -16.80
N ALA A 365 -6.60 1.74 -17.28
CA ALA A 365 -8.06 1.67 -17.22
C ALA A 365 -8.56 1.28 -15.81
N THR A 366 -7.91 0.30 -15.16
CA THR A 366 -8.46 -0.31 -13.94
C THR A 366 -7.83 0.18 -12.64
N GLY A 367 -6.60 0.66 -12.69
CA GLY A 367 -5.79 0.95 -11.50
C GLY A 367 -5.05 -0.26 -10.94
N GLU A 368 -5.05 -1.38 -11.64
CA GLU A 368 -4.29 -2.59 -11.31
C GLU A 368 -3.60 -3.16 -12.54
N MET A 369 -2.54 -3.91 -12.33
CA MET A 369 -1.87 -4.71 -13.34
C MET A 369 -1.56 -6.09 -12.76
N HIS A 370 -1.89 -7.16 -13.48
CA HIS A 370 -1.60 -8.50 -13.01
C HIS A 370 -0.10 -8.70 -12.78
N ASN A 371 0.29 -9.22 -11.61
CA ASN A 371 1.70 -9.32 -11.17
C ASN A 371 2.61 -10.02 -12.18
N TYR A 372 2.12 -11.05 -12.87
CA TYR A 372 2.92 -11.80 -13.85
C TYR A 372 3.34 -10.95 -15.06
N VAL A 373 2.43 -10.13 -15.60
CA VAL A 373 2.74 -9.21 -16.70
C VAL A 373 3.43 -7.92 -16.20
N ARG A 374 3.29 -7.55 -14.94
CA ARG A 374 4.00 -6.39 -14.35
C ARG A 374 5.52 -6.59 -14.39
N MET A 375 6.00 -7.82 -14.17
CA MET A 375 7.42 -8.13 -14.31
C MET A 375 7.91 -8.00 -15.75
N LEU A 376 7.15 -8.50 -16.73
CA LEU A 376 7.44 -8.31 -18.16
C LEU A 376 7.45 -6.83 -18.53
N TRP A 377 6.42 -6.10 -18.07
CA TRP A 377 6.24 -4.67 -18.29
C TRP A 377 7.49 -3.88 -17.84
N GLY A 378 7.94 -4.08 -16.60
CA GLY A 378 9.10 -3.38 -16.07
C GLY A 378 10.41 -3.75 -16.77
N LYS A 379 10.62 -5.03 -17.09
CA LYS A 379 11.83 -5.48 -17.81
C LYS A 379 11.95 -4.87 -19.20
N ASN A 380 10.83 -4.74 -19.90
CA ASN A 380 10.81 -4.15 -21.25
C ASN A 380 11.04 -2.63 -21.19
N VAL A 381 10.56 -1.92 -20.19
CA VAL A 381 10.89 -0.49 -20.01
C VAL A 381 12.40 -0.31 -19.86
N ILE A 382 13.09 -1.16 -19.07
CA ILE A 382 14.55 -1.12 -18.93
C ILE A 382 15.25 -1.33 -20.28
N ALA A 383 14.73 -2.24 -21.10
CA ALA A 383 15.32 -2.53 -22.41
C ALA A 383 15.05 -1.43 -23.46
N TRP A 384 13.99 -0.62 -23.29
CA TRP A 384 13.48 0.35 -24.28
C TRP A 384 13.70 1.82 -23.93
N THR A 385 14.47 2.10 -22.90
CA THR A 385 14.82 3.47 -22.48
C THR A 385 16.31 3.72 -22.66
N LYS A 386 16.73 4.97 -22.68
CA LYS A 386 18.12 5.37 -22.97
C LYS A 386 19.08 5.01 -21.83
N SER A 387 18.58 5.05 -20.59
CA SER A 387 19.39 4.70 -19.38
C SER A 387 18.55 3.96 -18.35
N TYR A 388 19.21 3.38 -17.35
CA TYR A 388 18.54 2.71 -16.23
C TYR A 388 17.80 3.71 -15.33
N GLU A 389 18.35 4.92 -15.19
CA GLU A 389 17.76 6.01 -14.42
C GLU A 389 16.45 6.47 -15.07
N GLU A 390 16.44 6.65 -16.40
CA GLU A 390 15.21 6.97 -17.16
C GLU A 390 14.19 5.85 -17.02
N ALA A 391 14.63 4.57 -17.11
CA ALA A 391 13.75 3.42 -16.90
C ALA A 391 13.10 3.43 -15.50
N PHE A 392 13.90 3.68 -14.46
CA PHE A 392 13.40 3.72 -13.08
C PHE A 392 12.39 4.85 -12.89
N ALA A 393 12.71 6.06 -13.35
CA ALA A 393 11.83 7.22 -13.24
C ALA A 393 10.47 6.98 -13.95
N ILE A 394 10.49 6.38 -15.16
CA ILE A 394 9.26 6.04 -15.89
C ILE A 394 8.46 4.97 -15.15
N LEU A 395 9.09 3.91 -14.68
CA LEU A 395 8.43 2.82 -13.96
C LEU A 395 7.78 3.32 -12.66
N GLU A 396 8.50 4.13 -11.90
CA GLU A 396 7.98 4.74 -10.68
C GLU A 396 6.80 5.66 -11.00
N HIS A 397 6.97 6.56 -11.97
CA HIS A 397 5.92 7.50 -12.36
C HIS A 397 4.64 6.79 -12.80
N LEU A 398 4.72 5.87 -13.76
CA LEU A 398 3.56 5.19 -14.30
C LEU A 398 2.87 4.30 -13.25
N ASN A 399 3.65 3.55 -12.45
CA ASN A 399 3.10 2.75 -11.38
C ASN A 399 2.39 3.61 -10.32
N ASN A 400 3.02 4.69 -9.87
CA ASN A 400 2.48 5.54 -8.80
C ASN A 400 1.31 6.42 -9.26
N LYS A 401 1.29 6.82 -10.54
CA LYS A 401 0.21 7.59 -11.15
C LYS A 401 -1.05 6.75 -11.33
N TYR A 402 -0.91 5.54 -11.85
CA TYR A 402 -2.06 4.75 -12.28
C TYR A 402 -2.49 3.65 -11.33
N CYS A 403 -1.55 2.98 -10.62
CA CYS A 403 -1.91 1.88 -9.74
C CYS A 403 -2.52 2.35 -8.42
N LEU A 404 -3.65 1.75 -8.04
CA LEU A 404 -4.26 1.92 -6.72
C LEU A 404 -3.31 1.43 -5.61
N ASP A 405 -2.52 0.38 -5.87
CA ASP A 405 -1.51 -0.17 -4.95
C ASP A 405 -0.12 0.44 -5.13
N GLY A 406 0.01 1.55 -5.88
CA GLY A 406 1.24 2.33 -6.00
C GLY A 406 1.69 2.96 -4.67
N ARG A 407 2.90 3.55 -4.63
CA ARG A 407 3.40 4.33 -3.47
C ARG A 407 3.50 3.54 -2.16
N ASN A 408 3.67 2.23 -2.23
CA ASN A 408 3.84 1.38 -1.05
C ASN A 408 5.10 0.51 -1.14
N PRO A 409 5.51 -0.16 -0.06
CA PRO A 409 6.70 -1.01 -0.06
C PRO A 409 6.76 -2.05 -1.18
N ASN A 410 5.62 -2.67 -1.53
CA ASN A 410 5.60 -3.66 -2.62
C ASN A 410 5.81 -3.02 -4.00
N SER A 411 5.37 -1.76 -4.19
CA SER A 411 5.62 -1.00 -5.42
C SER A 411 7.10 -0.74 -5.62
N TYR A 412 7.76 -0.15 -4.64
CA TYR A 412 9.20 0.14 -4.72
C TYR A 412 10.04 -1.14 -4.85
N ALA A 413 9.78 -2.13 -4.00
CA ALA A 413 10.44 -3.42 -4.11
C ALA A 413 10.17 -4.12 -5.46
N GLY A 414 8.95 -4.03 -6.00
CA GLY A 414 8.56 -4.63 -7.27
C GLY A 414 9.23 -3.97 -8.47
N ILE A 415 9.32 -2.63 -8.48
CA ILE A 415 10.04 -1.87 -9.51
C ILE A 415 11.52 -2.25 -9.47
N LEU A 416 12.16 -2.17 -8.29
CA LEU A 416 13.58 -2.52 -8.13
C LEU A 416 13.86 -3.99 -8.39
N TRP A 417 12.87 -4.88 -8.20
CA TRP A 417 12.99 -6.29 -8.59
C TRP A 417 13.15 -6.45 -10.11
N CYS A 418 12.54 -5.56 -10.90
CA CYS A 418 12.78 -5.53 -12.34
C CYS A 418 14.26 -5.27 -12.66
N PHE A 419 14.99 -4.53 -11.82
CA PHE A 419 16.42 -4.30 -11.92
C PHE A 419 17.28 -5.37 -11.23
N GLY A 420 16.71 -6.28 -10.44
CA GLY A 420 17.46 -7.37 -9.79
C GLY A 420 17.46 -7.34 -8.26
N LYS A 421 16.76 -6.40 -7.59
CA LYS A 421 16.59 -6.42 -6.14
C LYS A 421 15.97 -7.76 -5.73
N HIS A 422 16.45 -8.38 -4.67
CA HIS A 422 15.99 -9.67 -4.15
C HIS A 422 16.16 -10.88 -5.12
N ASP A 423 16.90 -10.71 -6.22
CA ASP A 423 17.16 -11.75 -7.22
C ASP A 423 18.65 -12.16 -7.20
N ARG A 424 19.06 -12.94 -8.14
CA ARG A 424 20.43 -13.42 -8.36
C ARG A 424 20.89 -13.10 -9.79
N PRO A 425 22.20 -13.11 -10.08
CA PRO A 425 22.69 -13.00 -11.45
C PRO A 425 22.18 -14.13 -12.36
N TRP A 426 21.87 -13.77 -13.60
CA TRP A 426 21.43 -14.66 -14.67
C TRP A 426 22.46 -14.65 -15.83
N MET A 427 22.17 -15.41 -16.90
CA MET A 427 23.01 -15.37 -18.10
C MET A 427 23.02 -13.96 -18.68
N GLU A 428 24.22 -13.46 -18.97
CA GLU A 428 24.47 -12.12 -19.50
C GLU A 428 23.80 -11.88 -20.86
N ARG A 429 23.26 -10.69 -21.05
CA ARG A 429 22.60 -10.24 -22.27
C ARG A 429 22.80 -8.75 -22.48
N GLN A 430 22.80 -8.33 -23.73
CA GLN A 430 22.85 -6.91 -24.10
C GLN A 430 21.78 -6.11 -23.34
N VAL A 431 22.09 -4.92 -22.90
CA VAL A 431 21.30 -3.96 -22.12
C VAL A 431 20.98 -4.43 -20.70
N LEU A 432 20.52 -5.65 -20.50
CA LEU A 432 20.14 -6.17 -19.18
C LEU A 432 21.32 -6.77 -18.40
N GLY A 433 22.46 -7.00 -19.05
CA GLY A 433 23.58 -7.67 -18.43
C GLY A 433 23.14 -8.97 -17.76
N THR A 434 23.51 -9.14 -16.51
CA THR A 434 23.12 -10.32 -15.70
C THR A 434 21.76 -10.19 -15.02
N ILE A 435 20.98 -9.14 -15.30
CA ILE A 435 19.60 -9.01 -14.81
C ILE A 435 18.70 -10.02 -15.54
N ARG A 436 17.81 -10.67 -14.80
CA ARG A 436 16.85 -11.64 -15.34
C ARG A 436 16.07 -11.06 -16.52
N TYR A 437 16.09 -11.74 -17.66
CA TYR A 437 15.40 -11.36 -18.87
C TYR A 437 13.99 -11.98 -18.96
N MET A 438 13.02 -11.25 -19.54
CA MET A 438 11.68 -11.75 -19.88
C MET A 438 11.29 -11.23 -21.26
N THR A 439 10.67 -12.09 -22.08
CA THR A 439 10.13 -11.71 -23.39
C THR A 439 8.64 -11.94 -23.45
N SER A 440 7.93 -11.13 -24.22
CA SER A 440 6.50 -11.35 -24.51
C SER A 440 6.26 -12.69 -25.20
N GLY A 441 7.14 -13.11 -26.11
CA GLY A 441 7.04 -14.43 -26.77
C GLY A 441 7.08 -15.62 -25.81
N SER A 442 7.99 -15.59 -24.81
CA SER A 442 8.06 -16.67 -23.80
C SER A 442 6.98 -16.55 -22.74
N THR A 443 6.61 -15.34 -22.38
CA THR A 443 5.58 -15.04 -21.38
C THR A 443 4.20 -15.40 -21.90
N GLY A 444 3.87 -14.99 -23.12
CA GLY A 444 2.56 -15.23 -23.74
C GLY A 444 2.24 -16.71 -24.03
N LYS A 445 3.27 -17.60 -24.03
CA LYS A 445 3.06 -19.07 -24.15
C LYS A 445 2.54 -19.72 -22.86
N LYS A 446 2.56 -19.01 -21.71
CA LYS A 446 2.22 -19.58 -20.40
C LYS A 446 0.74 -19.39 -20.02
N PHE A 447 0.01 -18.60 -20.80
CA PHE A 447 -1.41 -18.33 -20.64
C PHE A 447 -2.01 -17.92 -21.98
N ASP A 448 -3.34 -17.77 -22.08
CA ASP A 448 -4.00 -17.28 -23.29
C ASP A 448 -3.79 -15.78 -23.44
N SER A 449 -2.65 -15.40 -24.04
CA SER A 449 -2.28 -13.99 -24.25
C SER A 449 -3.22 -13.27 -25.21
N ARG A 450 -3.84 -13.96 -26.18
CA ARG A 450 -4.82 -13.38 -27.11
C ARG A 450 -6.07 -12.95 -26.35
N LYS A 451 -6.59 -13.83 -25.50
CA LYS A 451 -7.75 -13.55 -24.64
C LYS A 451 -7.48 -12.37 -23.72
N TYR A 452 -6.28 -12.32 -23.12
CA TYR A 452 -5.88 -11.20 -22.27
C TYR A 452 -5.81 -9.87 -23.03
N ILE A 453 -5.19 -9.85 -24.23
CA ILE A 453 -5.10 -8.67 -25.08
C ILE A 453 -6.50 -8.19 -25.49
N GLU A 454 -7.37 -9.08 -25.96
CA GLU A 454 -8.74 -8.74 -26.35
C GLU A 454 -9.60 -8.23 -25.18
N TRP A 455 -9.39 -8.79 -23.97
CA TRP A 455 -10.05 -8.27 -22.77
C TRP A 455 -9.62 -6.84 -22.48
N THR A 456 -8.32 -6.52 -22.54
CA THR A 456 -7.82 -5.18 -22.22
C THR A 456 -8.26 -4.12 -23.23
N LYS A 457 -8.51 -4.50 -24.51
CA LYS A 457 -9.07 -3.58 -25.51
C LYS A 457 -10.50 -3.13 -25.20
N LYS A 458 -11.25 -3.93 -24.44
CA LYS A 458 -12.62 -3.60 -24.02
C LYS A 458 -12.69 -2.69 -22.80
N LEU A 459 -11.55 -2.39 -22.18
CA LEU A 459 -11.46 -1.52 -21.01
C LEU A 459 -11.34 -0.02 -21.38
N LEU A 460 -11.13 0.28 -22.66
CA LEU A 460 -11.00 1.65 -23.21
C LEU A 460 -12.33 2.04 -23.92
#